data_511b86b102c7c33f0bb7ac5fec459953
#
_entry.id   511b86b102c7c33f0bb7ac5fec459953
#
_cell.length_a   1.000
_cell.length_b   1.000
_cell.length_c   1.000
_cell.angle_alpha   90.00
_cell.angle_beta   90.00
_cell.angle_gamma   90.00
#
_symmetry.space_group_name_H-M   'P 1'
#
loop_
_entity.id
_entity.type
_entity.pdbx_description
1 polymer ?
#
loop_
_entity_poly.entity_id
_entity_poly.type
_entity_poly.pdbx_seq_one_letter_code
_entity_poly.pdbx_strand_id
1 'polypeptide(L)'
;MKNWKTTFGKWASGIVLAGVATTGAVNFGGSSDVPFQITSSFSGYFSKIDPTNAPITALVAGSQNVIINENDKVESRAGYALFGAASTTATSITSDFPWKHSGATSTAPSEILLRTKDNLIQYYATSTFEDLWSGVSTTSPVRFATVWDSSEQMDTLLSVNASSTLMKWSGGQATVASTTSTTVGINEEIGKSRFFISGTHRFRIKDSGGVWREFSHTGIGGGVSTFTGVTPDPTSFTFGTNASIVQAIEFHANTPQAGFLSDTISVLNNQVWIGSENSRFVFVSKDTSYTDFTFSSPRTTGQGAKLTLDSTTVGFMAPDDNKMLVFSGDDRVYQVSFEISSSDTGTVELPRIKPLLVSSGQGAQSQELIAKIKQAVVWISNNNELVELGQVENLPSPQAIAISDPIKPDFSAADFTNGEIDFWKNSIFITAPADGKMYIFDLSKRFWQPPQILGMRRTSVFNNLLYGHSNSVPETYELFTGVNDNANPIAYRAYFSYRNGVRRDVMKNFDRFFTELYIAGNTTVTVKLLYEWGGSKQIIEYDIVGSDTDFLFTPSASAALGVNPLGTNPLGGQLEVAEDTPKYRRFKPIVPADYFEYQVRFSSDSDDGVFSILAFGENARISNNIPAKINR
;
A
#
# COMPACT_ATOMS: atom_id res chain seq x y z
N MET A 1 13.29 -19.51 -21.09
CA MET A 1 14.11 -19.41 -19.87
C MET A 1 15.48 -18.87 -20.26
N LYS A 2 15.68 -17.58 -20.28
CA LYS A 2 16.96 -16.93 -20.54
C LYS A 2 17.35 -16.08 -19.35
N ASN A 3 18.37 -16.54 -18.66
CA ASN A 3 19.30 -15.83 -17.77
C ASN A 3 18.84 -14.58 -17.00
N TRP A 4 18.16 -14.80 -15.90
CA TRP A 4 17.98 -13.82 -14.82
C TRP A 4 19.12 -13.84 -13.78
N LYS A 5 20.10 -14.74 -13.94
CA LYS A 5 21.16 -15.00 -12.94
C LYS A 5 22.28 -13.96 -12.87
N THR A 6 22.32 -12.97 -13.74
CA THR A 6 23.48 -12.04 -13.83
C THR A 6 23.24 -10.63 -13.29
N THR A 7 22.05 -10.31 -12.78
CA THR A 7 21.74 -8.92 -12.40
C THR A 7 21.79 -8.65 -10.89
N PHE A 8 21.67 -9.66 -10.04
CA PHE A 8 21.61 -9.49 -8.59
C PHE A 8 22.96 -9.38 -7.86
N GLY A 9 24.04 -9.90 -8.43
CA GLY A 9 25.36 -9.93 -7.77
C GLY A 9 26.17 -8.63 -7.80
N LYS A 10 25.72 -7.60 -8.52
CA LYS A 10 26.48 -6.33 -8.64
C LYS A 10 26.00 -5.22 -7.71
N TRP A 11 25.07 -5.49 -6.80
CA TRP A 11 24.36 -4.46 -6.04
C TRP A 11 24.85 -4.27 -4.59
N ALA A 12 25.68 -5.15 -4.07
CA ALA A 12 26.20 -5.03 -2.69
C ALA A 12 27.41 -4.08 -2.56
N SER A 13 27.95 -3.53 -3.65
CA SER A 13 29.10 -2.64 -3.61
C SER A 13 29.08 -1.48 -4.60
N GLY A 14 27.91 -1.04 -5.01
CA GLY A 14 27.78 0.07 -5.91
C GLY A 14 26.43 0.74 -5.81
N ILE A 15 26.34 1.82 -5.03
CA ILE A 15 25.45 2.91 -5.43
C ILE A 15 26.05 3.41 -6.76
N VAL A 16 25.72 2.73 -7.84
CA VAL A 16 26.04 3.27 -9.15
C VAL A 16 25.12 4.44 -9.36
N LEU A 17 25.70 5.62 -9.31
CA LEU A 17 25.22 6.82 -9.97
C LEU A 17 24.78 6.50 -11.40
N ALA A 18 23.60 5.96 -11.58
CA ALA A 18 22.89 5.88 -12.85
C ALA A 18 21.85 6.98 -12.91
N GLY A 19 22.28 8.18 -12.62
CA GLY A 19 21.67 9.41 -13.04
C GLY A 19 22.78 10.18 -13.75
N VAL A 20 23.01 9.89 -15.01
CA VAL A 20 23.70 10.86 -15.84
C VAL A 20 22.73 12.04 -15.92
N ALA A 21 22.86 12.97 -14.94
CA ALA A 21 22.40 14.31 -15.17
C ALA A 21 23.11 14.73 -16.46
N THR A 22 22.37 14.77 -17.57
CA THR A 22 22.83 15.51 -18.72
C THR A 22 22.90 16.96 -18.29
N THR A 23 23.97 17.30 -17.59
CA THR A 23 24.40 18.68 -17.44
C THR A 23 24.84 19.11 -18.82
N GLY A 24 23.86 19.54 -19.63
CA GLY A 24 24.16 20.31 -20.83
C GLY A 24 24.77 21.63 -20.37
N ALA A 25 26.07 21.66 -20.15
CA ALA A 25 26.81 22.89 -19.95
C ALA A 25 26.83 23.63 -21.28
N VAL A 26 25.88 24.53 -21.48
CA VAL A 26 25.95 25.50 -22.57
C VAL A 26 26.89 26.62 -22.11
N ASN A 27 28.11 26.54 -22.58
CA ASN A 27 29.14 27.55 -22.29
C ASN A 27 28.84 28.82 -23.13
N PHE A 28 28.25 29.83 -22.52
CA PHE A 28 28.16 31.17 -23.09
C PHE A 28 29.37 31.99 -22.58
N GLY A 29 30.35 32.14 -23.44
CA GLY A 29 31.65 32.70 -23.27
C GLY A 29 31.80 33.86 -22.29
N GLY A 30 32.57 33.64 -21.25
CA GLY A 30 33.14 34.58 -20.31
C GLY A 30 33.87 33.81 -19.21
N SER A 31 35.13 34.09 -18.98
CA SER A 31 36.02 33.34 -18.07
C SER A 31 35.64 33.38 -16.56
N SER A 32 34.55 34.05 -16.21
CA SER A 32 34.05 34.23 -14.84
C SER A 32 32.66 33.59 -14.58
N ASP A 33 32.00 33.06 -15.61
CA ASP A 33 30.66 32.54 -15.48
C ASP A 33 30.67 31.07 -15.02
N VAL A 34 29.88 30.76 -14.02
CA VAL A 34 29.59 29.38 -13.63
C VAL A 34 28.68 28.78 -14.68
N PRO A 35 28.94 27.56 -15.16
CA PRO A 35 28.05 26.92 -16.13
C PRO A 35 26.61 26.89 -15.66
N PHE A 36 25.68 27.18 -16.56
CA PHE A 36 24.26 27.13 -16.27
C PHE A 36 23.85 25.71 -15.86
N GLN A 37 23.30 25.58 -14.65
CA GLN A 37 22.90 24.29 -14.10
C GLN A 37 21.39 24.13 -14.10
N ILE A 38 20.91 23.12 -14.81
CA ILE A 38 19.48 22.76 -14.88
C ILE A 38 19.28 21.40 -14.22
N THR A 39 18.25 21.29 -13.38
CA THR A 39 17.73 20.01 -12.87
C THR A 39 16.34 19.80 -13.46
N SER A 40 16.20 18.78 -14.25
CA SER A 40 14.97 18.42 -14.96
C SER A 40 14.57 16.94 -14.83
N SER A 41 15.36 16.16 -14.08
CA SER A 41 15.10 14.76 -13.77
C SER A 41 15.39 14.55 -12.29
N PHE A 42 14.49 13.92 -11.58
CA PHE A 42 14.54 13.81 -10.14
C PHE A 42 14.69 12.35 -9.70
N SER A 43 15.45 12.14 -8.63
CA SER A 43 15.84 10.81 -8.16
C SER A 43 15.49 10.62 -6.69
N GLY A 44 14.43 9.91 -6.38
CA GLY A 44 14.11 9.41 -5.07
C GLY A 44 14.17 10.39 -3.88
N TYR A 45 13.77 9.87 -2.73
CA TYR A 45 13.81 10.56 -1.44
C TYR A 45 14.91 9.99 -0.56
N PHE A 46 15.68 10.87 0.08
CA PHE A 46 16.80 10.53 0.96
C PHE A 46 16.70 11.32 2.26
N SER A 47 16.61 10.64 3.39
CA SER A 47 16.70 11.31 4.69
C SER A 47 17.94 10.93 5.49
N LYS A 48 18.64 9.86 5.08
CA LYS A 48 19.85 9.39 5.75
C LYS A 48 21.07 10.27 5.47
N ILE A 49 21.15 10.80 4.26
CA ILE A 49 22.31 11.57 3.82
C ILE A 49 22.05 13.05 4.15
N ASP A 50 23.08 13.72 4.71
CA ASP A 50 23.02 15.18 4.88
C ASP A 50 22.64 15.83 3.54
N PRO A 51 21.67 16.77 3.53
CA PRO A 51 21.23 17.42 2.30
C PRO A 51 22.36 18.05 1.47
N THR A 52 23.49 18.37 2.07
CA THR A 52 24.67 18.90 1.36
C THR A 52 25.43 17.84 0.57
N ASN A 53 25.27 16.57 0.90
CA ASN A 53 25.93 15.43 0.26
C ASN A 53 24.98 14.55 -0.56
N ALA A 54 23.67 14.81 -0.50
CA ALA A 54 22.70 14.10 -1.30
C ALA A 54 22.84 14.47 -2.80
N PRO A 55 22.42 13.57 -3.72
CA PRO A 55 22.39 13.91 -5.15
C PRO A 55 21.59 15.19 -5.41
N ILE A 56 22.06 16.07 -6.29
CA ILE A 56 21.41 17.35 -6.60
C ILE A 56 19.98 17.20 -7.16
N THR A 57 19.64 16.02 -7.64
CA THR A 57 18.32 15.65 -8.14
C THR A 57 17.42 15.03 -7.07
N ALA A 58 17.94 14.82 -5.87
CA ALA A 58 17.24 14.14 -4.80
C ALA A 58 16.32 15.07 -4.00
N LEU A 59 15.16 14.54 -3.62
CA LEU A 59 14.34 15.10 -2.55
C LEU A 59 14.94 14.70 -1.19
N VAL A 60 14.90 15.61 -0.22
CA VAL A 60 15.51 15.41 1.09
C VAL A 60 14.50 15.57 2.22
N ALA A 61 14.94 15.32 3.45
CA ALA A 61 14.15 15.43 4.66
C ALA A 61 13.31 16.72 4.73
N GLY A 62 12.04 16.57 5.09
CA GLY A 62 11.03 17.63 5.06
C GLY A 62 10.16 17.66 3.81
N SER A 63 10.49 16.89 2.75
CA SER A 63 9.60 16.67 1.61
C SER A 63 8.43 15.78 2.01
N GLN A 64 7.22 16.13 1.55
CA GLN A 64 6.00 15.36 1.82
C GLN A 64 4.90 15.64 0.79
N ASN A 65 3.99 14.70 0.62
CA ASN A 65 2.79 14.81 -0.23
C ASN A 65 3.09 15.12 -1.71
N VAL A 66 4.29 14.85 -2.16
CA VAL A 66 4.70 14.91 -3.57
C VAL A 66 5.17 13.53 -4.03
N ILE A 67 5.06 13.27 -5.32
CA ILE A 67 5.52 12.03 -5.96
C ILE A 67 6.46 12.34 -7.12
N ILE A 68 7.39 11.44 -7.38
CA ILE A 68 8.19 11.46 -8.60
C ILE A 68 7.50 10.54 -9.61
N ASN A 69 6.95 11.12 -10.66
CA ASN A 69 6.19 10.40 -11.66
C ASN A 69 7.08 9.58 -12.60
N GLU A 70 6.47 8.85 -13.55
CA GLU A 70 7.16 7.99 -14.53
C GLU A 70 8.19 8.74 -15.38
N ASN A 71 7.96 10.04 -15.62
CA ASN A 71 8.83 10.92 -16.38
C ASN A 71 9.93 11.60 -15.54
N ASP A 72 10.17 11.13 -14.33
CA ASP A 72 11.12 11.72 -13.35
C ASP A 72 10.82 13.19 -13.03
N LYS A 73 9.54 13.59 -13.02
CA LYS A 73 9.09 14.91 -12.57
C LYS A 73 8.50 14.81 -11.18
N VAL A 74 8.65 15.87 -10.40
CA VAL A 74 8.01 15.98 -9.08
C VAL A 74 6.65 16.62 -9.26
N GLU A 75 5.63 15.93 -8.81
CA GLU A 75 4.24 16.42 -8.88
C GLU A 75 3.52 16.30 -7.54
N SER A 76 2.48 17.08 -7.39
CA SER A 76 1.54 16.93 -6.28
C SER A 76 0.89 15.55 -6.35
N ARG A 77 0.77 14.85 -5.21
CA ARG A 77 -0.03 13.62 -5.19
C ARG A 77 -1.51 13.95 -5.40
N ALA A 78 -2.25 13.02 -5.93
CA ALA A 78 -3.70 13.10 -5.89
C ALA A 78 -4.21 12.91 -4.45
N GLY A 79 -5.40 13.42 -4.16
CA GLY A 79 -6.07 13.32 -2.88
C GLY A 79 -6.70 11.96 -2.62
N TYR A 80 -7.73 11.96 -1.77
CA TYR A 80 -8.56 10.79 -1.55
C TYR A 80 -10.03 11.19 -1.36
N ALA A 81 -10.94 10.29 -1.71
CA ALA A 81 -12.36 10.49 -1.63
C ALA A 81 -13.04 9.40 -0.78
N LEU A 82 -14.10 9.75 -0.06
CA LEU A 82 -14.86 8.80 0.75
C LEU A 82 -15.45 7.69 -0.13
N PHE A 83 -15.23 6.45 0.27
CA PHE A 83 -15.80 5.25 -0.34
C PHE A 83 -16.84 4.62 0.59
N GLY A 84 -18.09 4.62 0.15
CA GLY A 84 -19.23 4.18 0.97
C GLY A 84 -19.82 5.32 1.79
N ALA A 85 -20.42 4.99 2.91
CA ALA A 85 -21.10 5.97 3.78
C ALA A 85 -20.15 6.57 4.82
N ALA A 86 -20.32 7.87 5.09
CA ALA A 86 -19.67 8.55 6.19
C ALA A 86 -20.08 7.97 7.55
N SER A 87 -19.19 8.02 8.53
CA SER A 87 -19.42 7.53 9.88
C SER A 87 -19.10 8.62 10.91
N THR A 88 -19.95 8.73 11.91
CA THR A 88 -19.74 9.64 13.05
C THR A 88 -19.17 8.97 14.29
N THR A 89 -18.97 7.63 14.26
CA THR A 89 -18.43 6.88 15.41
C THR A 89 -16.91 6.99 15.43
N ALA A 90 -16.34 7.27 16.60
CA ALA A 90 -14.90 7.35 16.80
C ALA A 90 -14.30 5.95 17.01
N THR A 91 -14.27 5.13 15.95
CA THR A 91 -13.68 3.79 15.98
C THR A 91 -12.87 3.57 14.70
N SER A 92 -11.82 2.77 14.78
CA SER A 92 -10.99 2.49 13.61
C SER A 92 -11.32 1.14 12.99
N ILE A 93 -10.98 0.98 11.72
CA ILE A 93 -10.99 -0.32 11.05
C ILE A 93 -9.73 -1.06 11.47
N THR A 94 -9.88 -2.29 12.01
CA THR A 94 -8.78 -3.08 12.55
C THR A 94 -8.18 -4.06 11.54
N SER A 95 -8.96 -4.48 10.55
CA SER A 95 -8.50 -5.34 9.46
C SER A 95 -9.32 -5.08 8.21
N ASP A 96 -8.77 -5.41 7.08
CA ASP A 96 -9.43 -5.45 5.79
C ASP A 96 -8.90 -6.60 4.96
N PHE A 97 -9.67 -7.02 3.98
CA PHE A 97 -9.29 -8.10 3.08
C PHE A 97 -10.06 -8.03 1.76
N PRO A 98 -9.40 -7.70 0.65
CA PRO A 98 -9.97 -7.80 -0.69
C PRO A 98 -9.97 -9.27 -1.13
N TRP A 99 -11.10 -9.93 -0.96
CA TRP A 99 -11.22 -11.35 -1.26
C TRP A 99 -11.58 -11.57 -2.73
N LYS A 100 -10.64 -12.10 -3.48
CA LYS A 100 -10.84 -12.60 -4.85
C LYS A 100 -11.15 -14.08 -4.80
N HIS A 101 -12.20 -14.48 -5.49
CA HIS A 101 -12.63 -15.87 -5.55
C HIS A 101 -13.08 -16.26 -6.95
N SER A 102 -13.03 -17.58 -7.26
CA SER A 102 -13.58 -18.13 -8.48
C SER A 102 -15.11 -18.22 -8.42
N GLY A 103 -15.78 -18.19 -9.57
CA GLY A 103 -17.21 -18.43 -9.66
C GLY A 103 -18.08 -17.20 -9.40
N ALA A 104 -17.78 -16.08 -10.06
CA ALA A 104 -18.68 -14.92 -10.06
C ALA A 104 -20.03 -15.26 -10.70
N THR A 105 -21.09 -14.72 -10.08
CA THR A 105 -22.46 -14.73 -10.63
C THR A 105 -22.96 -13.29 -10.75
N SER A 106 -24.15 -13.09 -11.28
CA SER A 106 -24.75 -11.75 -11.34
C SER A 106 -24.99 -11.13 -9.98
N THR A 107 -25.17 -11.95 -8.93
CA THR A 107 -25.40 -11.49 -7.55
C THR A 107 -24.19 -11.66 -6.63
N ALA A 108 -23.28 -12.62 -6.93
CA ALA A 108 -22.05 -12.83 -6.20
C ALA A 108 -20.86 -12.29 -6.99
N PRO A 109 -20.32 -11.12 -6.66
CA PRO A 109 -19.18 -10.52 -7.36
C PRO A 109 -17.92 -11.39 -7.22
N SER A 110 -17.01 -11.30 -8.20
CA SER A 110 -15.74 -12.05 -8.18
C SER A 110 -14.74 -11.53 -7.15
N GLU A 111 -14.98 -10.35 -6.63
CA GLU A 111 -14.16 -9.72 -5.62
C GLU A 111 -15.04 -9.03 -4.58
N ILE A 112 -14.78 -9.27 -3.31
CA ILE A 112 -15.52 -8.72 -2.18
C ILE A 112 -14.54 -8.05 -1.23
N LEU A 113 -14.78 -6.77 -0.90
CA LEU A 113 -14.00 -6.09 0.13
C LEU A 113 -14.63 -6.37 1.50
N LEU A 114 -13.86 -7.02 2.37
CA LEU A 114 -14.21 -7.20 3.77
C LEU A 114 -13.43 -6.21 4.62
N ARG A 115 -14.01 -5.83 5.76
CA ARG A 115 -13.32 -5.08 6.80
C ARG A 115 -13.84 -5.44 8.19
N THR A 116 -13.06 -5.15 9.21
CA THR A 116 -13.52 -5.28 10.59
C THR A 116 -13.62 -3.91 11.24
N LYS A 117 -14.77 -3.64 11.82
CA LYS A 117 -15.10 -2.42 12.55
C LYS A 117 -15.58 -2.82 13.94
N ASP A 118 -14.92 -2.33 14.99
CA ASP A 118 -15.24 -2.75 16.36
C ASP A 118 -15.22 -4.28 16.50
N ASN A 119 -16.33 -4.86 16.92
CA ASN A 119 -16.51 -6.31 17.01
C ASN A 119 -17.26 -6.91 15.81
N LEU A 120 -17.34 -6.20 14.68
CA LEU A 120 -18.09 -6.59 13.49
C LEU A 120 -17.15 -6.94 12.33
N ILE A 121 -17.46 -8.02 11.62
CA ILE A 121 -16.98 -8.24 10.25
C ILE A 121 -18.03 -7.67 9.31
N GLN A 122 -17.61 -6.82 8.38
CA GLN A 122 -18.45 -6.21 7.37
C GLN A 122 -17.97 -6.59 5.97
N TYR A 123 -18.87 -6.63 5.01
CA TYR A 123 -18.56 -6.77 3.59
C TYR A 123 -19.14 -5.60 2.80
N TYR A 124 -18.49 -5.21 1.72
CA TYR A 124 -18.99 -4.16 0.84
C TYR A 124 -20.08 -4.73 -0.07
N ALA A 125 -21.29 -4.21 0.08
CA ALA A 125 -22.45 -4.56 -0.74
C ALA A 125 -22.84 -3.34 -1.58
N THR A 126 -22.83 -3.45 -2.88
CA THR A 126 -23.21 -2.45 -3.90
C THR A 126 -22.80 -0.99 -3.66
N SER A 127 -23.04 -0.40 -2.49
CA SER A 127 -22.72 1.00 -2.18
C SER A 127 -22.39 1.26 -0.70
N THR A 128 -22.59 0.28 0.18
CA THR A 128 -22.39 0.41 1.63
C THR A 128 -21.76 -0.85 2.21
N PHE A 129 -21.16 -0.71 3.39
CA PHE A 129 -20.71 -1.87 4.16
C PHE A 129 -21.85 -2.43 5.00
N GLU A 130 -22.11 -3.71 4.87
CA GLU A 130 -23.12 -4.47 5.60
C GLU A 130 -22.50 -5.39 6.64
N ASP A 131 -23.16 -5.55 7.77
CA ASP A 131 -22.67 -6.41 8.86
C ASP A 131 -22.85 -7.89 8.51
N LEU A 132 -21.74 -8.61 8.43
CA LEU A 132 -21.71 -10.05 8.19
C LEU A 132 -21.74 -10.83 9.50
N TRP A 133 -20.97 -10.40 10.51
CA TRP A 133 -20.86 -11.08 11.79
C TRP A 133 -20.49 -10.11 12.92
N SER A 134 -20.92 -10.44 14.16
CA SER A 134 -20.55 -9.76 15.39
C SER A 134 -19.88 -10.71 16.38
N GLY A 135 -19.03 -10.20 17.25
CA GLY A 135 -18.39 -10.98 18.31
C GLY A 135 -16.92 -11.31 18.05
N VAL A 136 -16.27 -10.60 17.09
CA VAL A 136 -14.81 -10.66 16.93
C VAL A 136 -14.12 -9.78 17.98
N SER A 137 -12.82 -10.03 18.21
CA SER A 137 -12.00 -9.21 19.09
C SER A 137 -11.95 -7.76 18.61
N THR A 138 -12.04 -6.81 19.52
CA THR A 138 -11.84 -5.38 19.24
C THR A 138 -10.37 -4.97 19.33
N THR A 139 -9.52 -5.81 19.92
CA THR A 139 -8.10 -5.53 20.18
C THR A 139 -7.16 -6.26 19.22
N SER A 140 -7.55 -7.45 18.76
CA SER A 140 -6.76 -8.25 17.81
C SER A 140 -7.37 -8.17 16.42
N PRO A 141 -6.56 -7.97 15.37
CA PRO A 141 -7.05 -7.96 14.00
C PRO A 141 -7.65 -9.33 13.62
N VAL A 142 -8.65 -9.33 12.78
CA VAL A 142 -9.13 -10.55 12.11
C VAL A 142 -8.24 -10.80 10.91
N ARG A 143 -7.67 -12.00 10.81
CA ARG A 143 -6.80 -12.39 9.70
C ARG A 143 -7.51 -13.40 8.82
N PHE A 144 -7.32 -13.27 7.53
CA PHE A 144 -8.06 -14.00 6.51
C PHE A 144 -7.12 -14.83 5.64
N ALA A 145 -7.64 -15.94 5.15
CA ALA A 145 -6.98 -16.77 4.14
C ALA A 145 -8.02 -17.44 3.25
N THR A 146 -7.65 -17.76 2.02
CA THR A 146 -8.53 -18.46 1.06
C THR A 146 -8.08 -19.90 0.90
N VAL A 147 -9.04 -20.83 0.92
CA VAL A 147 -8.81 -22.25 0.69
C VAL A 147 -9.84 -22.78 -0.30
N TRP A 148 -9.46 -23.78 -1.10
CA TRP A 148 -10.40 -24.52 -1.95
C TRP A 148 -11.14 -25.56 -1.12
N ASP A 149 -12.47 -25.44 -1.03
CA ASP A 149 -13.34 -26.46 -0.42
C ASP A 149 -13.77 -27.48 -1.47
N SER A 150 -13.22 -28.68 -1.39
CA SER A 150 -13.53 -29.75 -2.34
C SER A 150 -14.93 -30.33 -2.17
N SER A 151 -15.55 -30.19 -1.01
CA SER A 151 -16.93 -30.65 -0.76
C SER A 151 -17.96 -29.71 -1.36
N GLU A 152 -17.68 -28.42 -1.32
CA GLU A 152 -18.54 -27.36 -1.85
C GLU A 152 -18.12 -26.92 -3.27
N GLN A 153 -16.97 -27.40 -3.77
CA GLN A 153 -16.40 -27.06 -5.09
C GLN A 153 -16.22 -25.54 -5.31
N MET A 154 -15.78 -24.84 -4.28
CA MET A 154 -15.58 -23.40 -4.32
C MET A 154 -14.47 -22.91 -3.39
N ASP A 155 -13.94 -21.72 -3.70
CA ASP A 155 -13.08 -21.02 -2.78
C ASP A 155 -13.86 -20.59 -1.54
N THR A 156 -13.32 -20.87 -0.38
CA THR A 156 -13.90 -20.55 0.92
C THR A 156 -12.95 -19.62 1.67
N LEU A 157 -13.49 -18.55 2.19
CA LEU A 157 -12.77 -17.64 3.06
C LEU A 157 -12.68 -18.21 4.46
N LEU A 158 -11.49 -18.28 4.99
CA LEU A 158 -11.24 -18.61 6.38
C LEU A 158 -10.82 -17.35 7.13
N SER A 159 -11.20 -17.26 8.40
CA SER A 159 -10.73 -16.19 9.25
C SER A 159 -10.47 -16.65 10.68
N VAL A 160 -9.52 -15.98 11.33
CA VAL A 160 -9.13 -16.21 12.72
C VAL A 160 -9.02 -14.89 13.45
N ASN A 161 -9.31 -14.91 14.74
CA ASN A 161 -8.96 -13.85 15.68
C ASN A 161 -8.74 -14.50 17.05
N ALA A 162 -7.99 -13.88 17.91
CA ALA A 162 -7.62 -14.42 19.21
C ALA A 162 -8.80 -14.77 20.15
N SER A 163 -10.05 -14.58 19.74
CA SER A 163 -11.22 -14.77 20.60
C SER A 163 -12.18 -15.87 20.13
N SER A 164 -11.98 -16.47 18.96
CA SER A 164 -12.87 -17.48 18.40
C SER A 164 -12.12 -18.63 17.74
N THR A 165 -12.84 -19.72 17.49
CA THR A 165 -12.37 -20.82 16.65
C THR A 165 -12.32 -20.37 15.19
N LEU A 166 -11.72 -21.20 14.31
CA LEU A 166 -11.68 -20.95 12.87
C LEU A 166 -13.07 -20.68 12.32
N MET A 167 -13.23 -19.56 11.67
CA MET A 167 -14.46 -19.15 10.99
C MET A 167 -14.35 -19.38 9.49
N LYS A 168 -15.45 -19.75 8.85
CA LYS A 168 -15.53 -19.93 7.39
C LYS A 168 -16.70 -19.17 6.78
N TRP A 169 -16.52 -18.69 5.56
CA TRP A 169 -17.54 -18.01 4.77
C TRP A 169 -17.39 -18.31 3.28
N SER A 170 -18.50 -18.56 2.59
CA SER A 170 -18.50 -18.86 1.14
C SER A 170 -18.64 -17.64 0.24
N GLY A 171 -19.02 -16.48 0.79
CA GLY A 171 -19.37 -15.30 0.01
C GLY A 171 -20.77 -15.35 -0.60
N GLY A 172 -21.62 -16.28 -0.17
CA GLY A 172 -22.96 -16.45 -0.72
C GLY A 172 -23.83 -15.21 -0.54
N GLN A 173 -24.40 -14.74 -1.64
CA GLN A 173 -25.29 -13.57 -1.71
C GLN A 173 -26.35 -13.80 -2.76
N ALA A 174 -27.61 -13.45 -2.45
CA ALA A 174 -28.73 -13.51 -3.36
C ALA A 174 -29.87 -12.58 -2.91
N THR A 175 -31.00 -12.65 -3.59
CA THR A 175 -32.24 -12.01 -3.17
C THR A 175 -33.35 -13.05 -2.97
N VAL A 176 -34.21 -12.82 -1.97
CA VAL A 176 -35.32 -13.71 -1.64
C VAL A 176 -36.41 -13.60 -2.71
N ALA A 177 -36.81 -14.73 -3.27
CA ALA A 177 -37.92 -14.87 -4.20
C ALA A 177 -39.25 -15.20 -3.50
N SER A 178 -39.19 -16.08 -2.48
CA SER A 178 -40.38 -16.52 -1.74
C SER A 178 -40.01 -17.07 -0.37
N THR A 179 -40.97 -17.04 0.56
CA THR A 179 -40.84 -17.65 1.89
C THR A 179 -42.09 -18.47 2.24
N THR A 180 -41.90 -19.58 2.91
CA THR A 180 -42.94 -20.36 3.60
C THR A 180 -42.50 -20.65 5.02
N SER A 181 -43.29 -21.34 5.82
CA SER A 181 -42.92 -21.68 7.20
C SER A 181 -41.64 -22.54 7.32
N THR A 182 -41.24 -23.25 6.28
CA THR A 182 -40.09 -24.17 6.29
C THR A 182 -39.18 -24.04 5.07
N THR A 183 -39.43 -23.07 4.18
CA THR A 183 -38.63 -22.87 2.97
C THR A 183 -38.35 -21.40 2.69
N VAL A 184 -37.20 -21.16 2.06
CA VAL A 184 -36.82 -19.87 1.48
C VAL A 184 -36.35 -20.10 0.06
N GLY A 185 -37.08 -19.54 -0.91
CA GLY A 185 -36.67 -19.49 -2.32
C GLY A 185 -35.85 -18.25 -2.62
N ILE A 186 -34.85 -18.39 -3.48
CA ILE A 186 -34.05 -17.29 -3.99
C ILE A 186 -34.17 -17.15 -5.51
N ASN A 187 -33.85 -15.99 -6.04
CA ASN A 187 -33.99 -15.68 -7.47
C ASN A 187 -32.98 -16.40 -8.35
N GLU A 188 -31.90 -16.93 -7.78
CA GLU A 188 -30.86 -17.68 -8.48
C GLU A 188 -30.67 -19.08 -7.90
N GLU A 189 -29.88 -19.89 -8.59
CA GLU A 189 -29.47 -21.19 -8.06
C GLU A 189 -28.54 -21.04 -6.86
N ILE A 190 -28.75 -21.75 -5.78
CA ILE A 190 -28.02 -21.66 -4.51
C ILE A 190 -26.50 -21.85 -4.73
N GLY A 191 -26.12 -22.87 -5.51
CA GLY A 191 -24.68 -23.10 -5.82
C GLY A 191 -24.05 -22.01 -6.67
N LYS A 192 -24.81 -21.42 -7.60
CA LYS A 192 -24.32 -20.26 -8.40
C LYS A 192 -24.20 -19.00 -7.56
N SER A 193 -25.05 -18.86 -6.53
CA SER A 193 -24.99 -17.75 -5.57
C SER A 193 -23.99 -17.98 -4.44
N ARG A 194 -23.18 -19.05 -4.51
CA ARG A 194 -22.09 -19.37 -3.57
C ARG A 194 -22.50 -19.70 -2.13
N PHE A 195 -23.73 -20.12 -1.90
CA PHE A 195 -24.12 -20.69 -0.61
C PHE A 195 -23.56 -22.10 -0.45
N PHE A 196 -23.20 -22.47 0.78
CA PHE A 196 -22.86 -23.85 1.10
C PHE A 196 -24.09 -24.77 0.87
N ILE A 197 -23.85 -25.93 0.26
CA ILE A 197 -24.90 -26.85 -0.14
C ILE A 197 -24.83 -28.24 0.52
N SER A 198 -23.67 -28.62 1.07
CA SER A 198 -23.36 -29.96 1.56
C SER A 198 -23.62 -30.10 3.06
N GLY A 199 -24.87 -30.08 3.50
CA GLY A 199 -25.23 -30.31 4.90
C GLY A 199 -26.17 -29.28 5.50
N THR A 200 -26.09 -29.10 6.81
CA THR A 200 -26.84 -28.07 7.55
C THR A 200 -26.01 -26.82 7.65
N HIS A 201 -26.49 -25.74 7.06
CA HIS A 201 -25.80 -24.46 7.03
C HIS A 201 -26.71 -23.33 7.48
N ARG A 202 -26.14 -22.15 7.70
CA ARG A 202 -26.85 -20.96 8.14
C ARG A 202 -26.76 -19.85 7.10
N PHE A 203 -27.82 -19.07 7.02
CA PHE A 203 -27.89 -17.85 6.23
C PHE A 203 -28.63 -16.76 6.98
N ARG A 204 -28.51 -15.53 6.52
CA ARG A 204 -29.19 -14.38 7.12
C ARG A 204 -29.99 -13.65 6.06
N ILE A 205 -31.19 -13.21 6.42
CA ILE A 205 -32.07 -12.39 5.57
C ILE A 205 -32.30 -11.05 6.24
N LYS A 206 -32.20 -9.97 5.47
CA LYS A 206 -32.48 -8.62 5.94
C LYS A 206 -34.00 -8.39 5.94
N ASP A 207 -34.60 -8.17 7.09
CA ASP A 207 -36.04 -7.89 7.20
C ASP A 207 -36.39 -6.47 6.69
N SER A 208 -37.70 -6.16 6.58
CA SER A 208 -38.16 -4.85 6.10
C SER A 208 -37.79 -3.68 7.03
N GLY A 209 -37.41 -3.95 8.27
CA GLY A 209 -36.87 -3.00 9.22
C GLY A 209 -35.35 -2.81 9.12
N GLY A 210 -34.68 -3.51 8.19
CA GLY A 210 -33.23 -3.46 8.00
C GLY A 210 -32.42 -4.35 8.95
N VAL A 211 -33.07 -5.23 9.73
CA VAL A 211 -32.43 -6.11 10.69
C VAL A 211 -32.11 -7.46 10.05
N TRP A 212 -30.88 -7.93 10.22
CA TRP A 212 -30.47 -9.26 9.78
C TRP A 212 -31.05 -10.35 10.69
N ARG A 213 -31.83 -11.29 10.12
CA ARG A 213 -32.39 -12.47 10.79
C ARG A 213 -31.65 -13.71 10.36
N GLU A 214 -31.19 -14.51 11.32
CA GLU A 214 -30.43 -15.74 11.05
C GLU A 214 -31.36 -16.95 11.01
N PHE A 215 -31.11 -17.82 10.02
CA PHE A 215 -31.83 -19.05 9.75
C PHE A 215 -30.83 -20.19 9.52
N SER A 216 -31.23 -21.42 9.88
CA SER A 216 -30.55 -22.63 9.43
C SER A 216 -31.43 -23.37 8.42
N HIS A 217 -30.81 -24.15 7.53
CA HIS A 217 -31.49 -25.05 6.62
C HIS A 217 -30.89 -26.44 6.68
N THR A 218 -31.65 -27.46 6.32
CA THR A 218 -31.19 -28.87 6.32
C THR A 218 -31.07 -29.47 4.93
N GLY A 219 -31.45 -28.74 3.89
CA GLY A 219 -31.36 -29.22 2.52
C GLY A 219 -31.72 -28.16 1.49
N ILE A 220 -31.62 -28.57 0.23
CA ILE A 220 -31.94 -27.79 -0.96
C ILE A 220 -33.00 -28.55 -1.76
N GLY A 221 -33.98 -27.83 -2.25
CA GLY A 221 -35.10 -28.39 -3.04
C GLY A 221 -35.54 -27.45 -4.16
N GLY A 222 -36.61 -27.78 -4.84
CA GLY A 222 -37.23 -26.87 -5.81
C GLY A 222 -36.37 -26.51 -7.02
N GLY A 223 -35.56 -27.44 -7.55
CA GLY A 223 -34.71 -27.18 -8.70
C GLY A 223 -33.47 -26.36 -8.35
N VAL A 224 -32.91 -26.55 -7.16
CA VAL A 224 -31.68 -25.95 -6.60
C VAL A 224 -31.77 -24.47 -6.24
N SER A 225 -32.99 -23.89 -6.19
CA SER A 225 -33.17 -22.45 -5.82
C SER A 225 -33.94 -22.27 -4.51
N THR A 226 -34.14 -23.32 -3.71
CA THR A 226 -34.92 -23.26 -2.48
C THR A 226 -34.21 -23.95 -1.33
N PHE A 227 -33.99 -23.23 -0.23
CA PHE A 227 -33.58 -23.81 1.04
C PHE A 227 -34.78 -24.52 1.69
N THR A 228 -34.58 -25.72 2.21
CA THR A 228 -35.61 -26.56 2.85
C THR A 228 -35.25 -26.87 4.29
N GLY A 229 -36.27 -27.16 5.11
CA GLY A 229 -36.09 -27.40 6.54
C GLY A 229 -35.54 -26.14 7.27
N VAL A 230 -36.02 -24.98 6.86
CA VAL A 230 -35.56 -23.68 7.39
C VAL A 230 -36.11 -23.47 8.80
N THR A 231 -35.23 -23.05 9.71
CA THR A 231 -35.54 -22.75 11.12
C THR A 231 -34.76 -21.51 11.56
N PRO A 232 -35.39 -20.55 12.30
CA PRO A 232 -36.82 -20.48 12.69
C PRO A 232 -37.77 -20.30 11.49
N ASP A 233 -39.08 -20.35 11.72
CA ASP A 233 -40.08 -20.12 10.69
C ASP A 233 -39.93 -18.76 10.02
N PRO A 234 -39.59 -18.67 8.72
CA PRO A 234 -39.36 -17.42 8.01
C PRO A 234 -40.61 -16.54 7.97
N THR A 235 -41.83 -17.11 8.02
CA THR A 235 -43.08 -16.30 7.99
C THR A 235 -43.32 -15.51 9.28
N SER A 236 -42.55 -15.78 10.32
CA SER A 236 -42.56 -14.98 11.57
C SER A 236 -41.95 -13.57 11.40
N PHE A 237 -41.35 -13.29 10.24
CA PHE A 237 -40.72 -12.05 9.92
C PHE A 237 -41.29 -11.45 8.63
N THR A 238 -41.27 -10.12 8.53
CA THR A 238 -41.68 -9.43 7.30
C THR A 238 -40.44 -9.10 6.46
N PHE A 239 -40.39 -9.66 5.26
CA PHE A 239 -39.31 -9.36 4.29
C PHE A 239 -39.84 -8.44 3.18
N GLY A 240 -39.01 -7.50 2.73
CA GLY A 240 -39.30 -6.70 1.54
C GLY A 240 -39.21 -7.56 0.25
N THR A 241 -39.79 -7.04 -0.84
CA THR A 241 -39.59 -7.65 -2.17
C THR A 241 -38.09 -7.64 -2.49
N ASN A 242 -37.56 -8.80 -2.90
CA ASN A 242 -36.13 -9.01 -3.17
C ASN A 242 -35.24 -8.68 -1.94
N ALA A 243 -35.67 -9.04 -0.73
CA ALA A 243 -34.84 -8.89 0.47
C ALA A 243 -33.47 -9.55 0.29
N SER A 244 -32.42 -8.87 0.76
CA SER A 244 -31.06 -9.43 0.67
C SER A 244 -30.91 -10.65 1.56
N ILE A 245 -30.30 -11.70 1.03
CA ILE A 245 -29.92 -12.92 1.75
C ILE A 245 -28.41 -13.16 1.57
N VAL A 246 -27.73 -13.51 2.65
CA VAL A 246 -26.30 -13.81 2.66
C VAL A 246 -25.98 -15.08 3.43
N GLN A 247 -24.94 -15.80 3.03
CA GLN A 247 -24.40 -16.92 3.80
C GLN A 247 -23.92 -16.38 5.15
N ALA A 248 -24.32 -17.01 6.25
CA ALA A 248 -23.79 -16.66 7.56
C ALA A 248 -22.35 -17.18 7.72
N ILE A 249 -21.56 -16.52 8.55
CA ILE A 249 -20.26 -17.06 9.00
C ILE A 249 -20.52 -18.31 9.84
N GLU A 250 -19.75 -19.34 9.60
CA GLU A 250 -19.80 -20.60 10.32
C GLU A 250 -18.53 -20.82 11.12
N PHE A 251 -18.68 -21.40 12.31
CA PHE A 251 -17.58 -21.75 13.20
C PHE A 251 -17.24 -23.22 13.08
N HIS A 252 -15.94 -23.49 12.97
CA HIS A 252 -15.49 -24.87 13.01
C HIS A 252 -15.28 -25.31 14.46
N ALA A 253 -15.96 -26.41 14.85
CA ALA A 253 -15.94 -26.90 16.23
C ALA A 253 -14.59 -27.53 16.65
N ASN A 254 -13.80 -28.00 15.66
CA ASN A 254 -12.54 -28.68 15.94
C ASN A 254 -11.41 -27.67 16.08
N THR A 255 -11.00 -27.43 17.32
CA THR A 255 -9.71 -26.77 17.57
C THR A 255 -8.60 -27.81 17.49
N PRO A 256 -7.40 -27.45 16.97
CA PRO A 256 -6.28 -28.40 16.88
C PRO A 256 -5.80 -28.89 18.24
N GLN A 257 -6.07 -28.14 19.29
CA GLN A 257 -5.80 -28.47 20.68
C GLN A 257 -6.81 -27.72 21.56
N ALA A 258 -7.25 -28.34 22.66
CA ALA A 258 -8.16 -27.70 23.60
C ALA A 258 -7.59 -26.35 24.11
N GLY A 259 -8.40 -25.29 24.01
CA GLY A 259 -8.03 -23.94 24.42
C GLY A 259 -7.07 -23.19 23.46
N PHE A 260 -6.71 -23.76 22.31
CA PHE A 260 -5.91 -23.07 21.31
C PHE A 260 -6.79 -22.11 20.49
N LEU A 261 -6.50 -20.83 20.59
CA LEU A 261 -7.11 -19.77 19.77
C LEU A 261 -6.02 -19.19 18.86
N SER A 262 -6.28 -19.25 17.56
CA SER A 262 -5.34 -18.74 16.56
C SER A 262 -5.61 -17.26 16.27
N ASP A 263 -4.54 -16.52 16.09
CA ASP A 263 -4.55 -15.14 15.63
C ASP A 263 -3.77 -14.96 14.31
N THR A 264 -3.04 -15.98 13.87
CA THR A 264 -2.31 -15.99 12.61
C THR A 264 -2.77 -17.14 11.72
N ILE A 265 -2.93 -16.87 10.41
CA ILE A 265 -3.38 -17.86 9.42
C ILE A 265 -2.69 -17.64 8.08
N SER A 266 -2.40 -18.74 7.40
CA SER A 266 -1.99 -18.74 5.98
C SER A 266 -2.40 -20.07 5.34
N VAL A 267 -2.30 -20.16 4.02
CA VAL A 267 -2.59 -21.38 3.26
C VAL A 267 -1.42 -21.71 2.35
N LEU A 268 -1.03 -22.97 2.33
CA LEU A 268 -0.02 -23.50 1.43
C LEU A 268 -0.49 -24.87 0.93
N ASN A 269 -0.58 -25.05 -0.39
CA ASN A 269 -1.07 -26.31 -1.02
C ASN A 269 -2.40 -26.81 -0.44
N ASN A 270 -3.35 -25.92 -0.28
CA ASN A 270 -4.67 -26.19 0.32
C ASN A 270 -4.63 -26.67 1.79
N GLN A 271 -3.46 -26.65 2.43
CA GLN A 271 -3.33 -26.88 3.85
C GLN A 271 -3.34 -25.56 4.60
N VAL A 272 -4.14 -25.48 5.65
CA VAL A 272 -4.26 -24.31 6.51
C VAL A 272 -3.20 -24.37 7.60
N TRP A 273 -2.46 -23.30 7.71
CA TRP A 273 -1.44 -23.06 8.74
C TRP A 273 -1.98 -22.05 9.73
N ILE A 274 -2.04 -22.43 10.99
CA ILE A 274 -2.50 -21.53 12.06
C ILE A 274 -1.49 -21.51 13.19
N GLY A 275 -1.32 -20.34 13.77
CA GLY A 275 -0.43 -20.07 14.90
C GLY A 275 -1.05 -19.07 15.87
N SER A 276 -0.30 -18.70 16.88
CA SER A 276 -0.74 -17.71 17.85
C SER A 276 0.46 -16.94 18.43
N GLU A 277 0.28 -15.63 18.59
CA GLU A 277 1.23 -14.77 19.27
C GLU A 277 1.41 -15.15 20.76
N ASN A 278 0.53 -16.01 21.28
CA ASN A 278 0.58 -16.54 22.64
C ASN A 278 1.03 -18.01 22.72
N SER A 279 1.43 -18.61 21.59
CA SER A 279 1.81 -20.03 21.55
C SER A 279 3.00 -20.27 20.62
N ARG A 280 3.89 -21.17 21.06
CA ARG A 280 4.99 -21.66 20.23
C ARG A 280 4.59 -22.79 19.27
N PHE A 281 3.33 -23.18 19.26
CA PHE A 281 2.85 -24.24 18.41
C PHE A 281 2.27 -23.67 17.11
N VAL A 282 2.63 -24.32 16.01
CA VAL A 282 2.01 -24.12 14.69
C VAL A 282 1.30 -25.41 14.33
N PHE A 283 0.06 -25.29 13.90
CA PHE A 283 -0.73 -26.42 13.43
C PHE A 283 -0.96 -26.29 11.93
N VAL A 284 -0.88 -27.44 11.25
CA VAL A 284 -1.11 -27.56 9.81
C VAL A 284 -2.25 -28.54 9.63
N SER A 285 -3.25 -28.18 8.82
CA SER A 285 -4.38 -29.06 8.51
C SER A 285 -3.96 -30.19 7.56
N LYS A 286 -4.83 -31.18 7.39
CA LYS A 286 -4.72 -32.16 6.31
C LYS A 286 -4.92 -31.49 4.94
N ASP A 287 -4.34 -32.07 3.90
CA ASP A 287 -4.54 -31.62 2.51
C ASP A 287 -5.96 -31.96 1.99
N THR A 288 -6.55 -33.00 2.52
CA THR A 288 -7.90 -33.48 2.17
C THR A 288 -9.00 -32.74 2.93
N SER A 289 -8.68 -32.04 4.02
CA SER A 289 -9.65 -31.32 4.85
C SER A 289 -8.98 -30.16 5.58
N TYR A 290 -9.21 -28.97 5.10
CA TYR A 290 -8.67 -27.73 5.64
C TYR A 290 -9.08 -27.43 7.09
N THR A 291 -10.05 -28.17 7.63
CA THR A 291 -10.54 -28.04 9.01
C THR A 291 -10.09 -29.19 9.91
N ASP A 292 -9.43 -30.21 9.39
CA ASP A 292 -8.94 -31.36 10.16
C ASP A 292 -7.45 -31.19 10.48
N PHE A 293 -7.16 -30.86 11.73
CA PHE A 293 -5.80 -30.69 12.27
C PHE A 293 -5.29 -31.94 13.01
N THR A 294 -5.92 -33.09 12.86
CA THR A 294 -5.40 -34.33 13.48
C THR A 294 -4.07 -34.71 12.84
N PHE A 295 -3.10 -35.00 13.68
CA PHE A 295 -1.77 -35.37 13.27
C PHE A 295 -1.37 -36.74 13.81
N SER A 296 -0.52 -37.44 13.05
CA SER A 296 0.11 -38.69 13.47
C SER A 296 1.62 -38.47 13.68
N SER A 297 2.23 -39.31 14.52
CA SER A 297 3.67 -39.33 14.66
C SER A 297 4.17 -40.78 14.48
N PRO A 298 4.86 -41.08 13.39
CA PRO A 298 5.30 -40.21 12.29
C PRO A 298 4.13 -39.75 11.42
N ARG A 299 4.29 -38.57 10.79
CA ARG A 299 3.30 -38.02 9.84
C ARG A 299 3.35 -38.81 8.53
N THR A 300 2.20 -39.23 8.05
CA THR A 300 2.03 -39.76 6.68
C THR A 300 1.70 -38.62 5.71
N THR A 301 1.96 -38.84 4.41
CA THR A 301 1.70 -37.83 3.37
C THR A 301 0.29 -37.26 3.45
N GLY A 302 0.18 -35.94 3.42
CA GLY A 302 -1.11 -35.23 3.45
C GLY A 302 -1.78 -35.12 4.82
N GLN A 303 -1.24 -35.73 5.88
CA GLN A 303 -1.81 -35.60 7.22
C GLN A 303 -1.50 -34.23 7.85
N GLY A 304 -2.27 -33.87 8.87
CA GLY A 304 -2.01 -32.70 9.69
C GLY A 304 -0.64 -32.76 10.40
N ALA A 305 -0.14 -31.63 10.84
CA ALA A 305 1.09 -31.53 11.60
C ALA A 305 0.96 -30.58 12.78
N LYS A 306 1.72 -30.89 13.84
CA LYS A 306 2.02 -29.98 14.95
C LYS A 306 3.50 -29.69 14.96
N LEU A 307 3.87 -28.45 14.75
CA LEU A 307 5.25 -27.98 14.81
C LEU A 307 5.47 -27.24 16.12
N THR A 308 6.66 -27.34 16.67
CA THR A 308 7.06 -26.63 17.88
C THR A 308 8.22 -25.73 17.53
N LEU A 309 8.05 -24.43 17.73
CA LEU A 309 9.08 -23.41 17.56
C LEU A 309 9.76 -23.11 18.90
N ASP A 310 10.84 -22.35 18.86
CA ASP A 310 11.52 -21.87 20.06
C ASP A 310 10.70 -20.75 20.75
N SER A 311 9.93 -19.99 20.01
CA SER A 311 9.11 -18.87 20.47
C SER A 311 7.72 -18.86 19.84
N THR A 312 6.92 -17.84 20.14
CA THR A 312 5.56 -17.64 19.62
C THR A 312 5.55 -17.30 18.13
N THR A 313 4.40 -17.44 17.49
CA THR A 313 4.25 -17.19 16.05
C THR A 313 3.72 -15.79 15.81
N VAL A 314 4.47 -14.96 15.08
CA VAL A 314 4.07 -13.62 14.66
C VAL A 314 3.29 -13.65 13.33
N GLY A 315 3.73 -14.50 12.39
CA GLY A 315 3.06 -14.56 11.10
C GLY A 315 3.60 -15.63 10.16
N PHE A 316 2.93 -15.75 9.02
CA PHE A 316 3.23 -16.72 7.97
C PHE A 316 3.30 -16.05 6.60
N MET A 317 4.19 -16.55 5.75
CA MET A 317 4.22 -16.19 4.33
C MET A 317 4.75 -17.35 3.48
N ALA A 318 4.01 -17.72 2.44
CA ALA A 318 4.46 -18.71 1.47
C ALA A 318 5.27 -18.04 0.33
N PRO A 319 6.60 -18.16 0.31
CA PRO A 319 7.41 -17.61 -0.78
C PRO A 319 7.19 -18.34 -2.09
N ASP A 320 6.99 -19.65 -2.02
CA ASP A 320 6.69 -20.54 -3.14
C ASP A 320 5.67 -21.62 -2.71
N ASP A 321 5.30 -22.51 -3.63
CA ASP A 321 4.29 -23.55 -3.40
C ASP A 321 4.76 -24.71 -2.49
N ASN A 322 6.03 -24.73 -2.08
CA ASN A 322 6.60 -25.85 -1.34
C ASN A 322 7.12 -25.46 0.06
N LYS A 323 7.13 -24.19 0.38
CA LYS A 323 7.74 -23.67 1.60
C LYS A 323 6.85 -22.65 2.28
N MET A 324 6.83 -22.70 3.60
CA MET A 324 6.25 -21.67 4.44
C MET A 324 7.35 -20.96 5.21
N LEU A 325 7.37 -19.64 5.18
CA LEU A 325 8.13 -18.85 6.13
C LEU A 325 7.27 -18.64 7.37
N VAL A 326 7.86 -18.94 8.52
CA VAL A 326 7.24 -18.74 9.83
C VAL A 326 8.07 -17.71 10.57
N PHE A 327 7.47 -16.59 10.88
CA PHE A 327 8.07 -15.51 11.65
C PHE A 327 7.75 -15.71 13.12
N SER A 328 8.77 -15.66 13.96
CA SER A 328 8.61 -15.91 15.40
C SER A 328 8.96 -14.68 16.25
N GLY A 329 8.42 -14.65 17.46
CA GLY A 329 8.55 -13.51 18.37
C GLY A 329 9.95 -13.31 18.96
N ASP A 330 10.90 -14.21 18.68
CA ASP A 330 12.31 -14.11 19.06
C ASP A 330 13.22 -13.61 17.92
N ASP A 331 12.68 -12.83 17.00
CA ASP A 331 13.37 -12.27 15.84
C ASP A 331 13.88 -13.30 14.82
N ARG A 332 13.39 -14.53 14.88
CA ARG A 332 13.78 -15.58 13.94
C ARG A 332 12.77 -15.74 12.82
N VAL A 333 13.27 -16.12 11.67
CA VAL A 333 12.46 -16.55 10.53
C VAL A 333 12.84 -17.99 10.20
N TYR A 334 11.86 -18.88 10.21
CA TYR A 334 12.04 -20.27 9.87
C TYR A 334 11.47 -20.55 8.48
N GLN A 335 12.25 -21.26 7.66
CA GLN A 335 11.72 -21.88 6.46
C GLN A 335 11.27 -23.30 6.83
N VAL A 336 10.01 -23.59 6.62
CA VAL A 336 9.42 -24.91 6.88
C VAL A 336 9.00 -25.55 5.56
N SER A 337 9.41 -26.81 5.38
CA SER A 337 9.00 -27.66 4.27
C SER A 337 8.75 -29.08 4.77
N PHE A 338 7.99 -29.86 4.00
CA PHE A 338 7.83 -31.29 4.28
C PHE A 338 8.61 -32.11 3.28
N GLU A 339 9.49 -32.97 3.78
CA GLU A 339 10.28 -33.87 2.95
C GLU A 339 9.77 -35.30 3.05
N ILE A 340 9.56 -35.90 1.88
CA ILE A 340 9.12 -37.29 1.78
C ILE A 340 10.33 -38.20 2.00
N SER A 341 10.23 -39.08 2.98
CA SER A 341 11.18 -40.16 3.23
C SER A 341 10.48 -41.49 3.07
N SER A 342 10.98 -42.34 2.19
CA SER A 342 10.53 -43.72 2.07
C SER A 342 11.19 -44.58 3.13
N SER A 343 10.39 -45.31 3.89
CA SER A 343 10.87 -46.33 4.85
C SER A 343 10.27 -47.69 4.47
N ASP A 344 10.81 -48.76 5.02
CA ASP A 344 10.28 -50.12 4.81
C ASP A 344 8.84 -50.28 5.30
N THR A 345 8.34 -49.35 6.09
CA THR A 345 6.98 -49.33 6.64
C THR A 345 6.02 -48.38 5.93
N GLY A 346 6.48 -47.66 4.89
CA GLY A 346 5.65 -46.72 4.09
C GLY A 346 6.30 -45.35 3.89
N THR A 347 5.59 -44.47 3.22
CA THR A 347 6.04 -43.10 2.95
C THR A 347 5.72 -42.21 4.17
N VAL A 348 6.72 -41.57 4.71
CA VAL A 348 6.64 -40.65 5.86
C VAL A 348 7.04 -39.26 5.43
N GLU A 349 6.31 -38.26 5.83
CA GLU A 349 6.70 -36.85 5.68
C GLU A 349 7.34 -36.33 6.96
N LEU A 350 8.51 -35.78 6.84
CA LEU A 350 9.23 -35.16 7.94
C LEU A 350 9.23 -33.64 7.78
N PRO A 351 8.78 -32.88 8.78
CA PRO A 351 8.91 -31.44 8.76
C PRO A 351 10.38 -31.06 8.87
N ARG A 352 10.85 -30.27 7.92
CA ARG A 352 12.15 -29.62 7.99
C ARG A 352 11.98 -28.17 8.38
N ILE A 353 12.40 -27.85 9.58
CA ILE A 353 12.40 -26.49 10.14
C ILE A 353 13.83 -25.97 10.03
N LYS A 354 14.07 -25.04 9.12
CA LYS A 354 15.39 -24.45 8.89
C LYS A 354 15.36 -22.98 9.27
N PRO A 355 16.13 -22.52 10.28
CA PRO A 355 16.25 -21.11 10.55
C PRO A 355 16.95 -20.41 9.37
N LEU A 356 16.41 -19.27 8.94
CA LEU A 356 17.08 -18.39 8.00
C LEU A 356 18.05 -17.48 8.75
N LEU A 357 19.14 -17.10 8.06
CA LEU A 357 20.09 -16.14 8.61
C LEU A 357 19.48 -14.74 8.53
N VAL A 358 18.91 -14.31 9.61
CA VAL A 358 18.49 -12.92 9.85
C VAL A 358 19.30 -12.35 11.00
N SER A 359 19.64 -11.07 10.92
CA SER A 359 20.32 -10.38 12.02
C SER A 359 19.35 -10.18 13.20
N SER A 360 19.87 -9.97 14.39
CA SER A 360 19.06 -9.63 15.55
C SER A 360 18.20 -8.40 15.29
N GLY A 361 16.92 -8.45 15.67
CA GLY A 361 15.93 -7.41 15.41
C GLY A 361 15.36 -7.39 13.99
N GLN A 362 15.71 -8.35 13.13
CA GLN A 362 15.18 -8.48 11.77
C GLN A 362 13.98 -9.43 11.63
N GLY A 363 13.44 -9.96 12.73
CA GLY A 363 12.13 -10.61 12.73
C GLY A 363 11.01 -9.64 12.40
N ALA A 364 9.83 -10.14 11.99
CA ALA A 364 8.70 -9.30 11.65
C ALA A 364 7.96 -8.78 12.90
N GLN A 365 7.42 -7.58 12.83
CA GLN A 365 6.63 -6.98 13.92
C GLN A 365 5.22 -7.58 14.03
N SER A 366 4.55 -7.83 12.90
CA SER A 366 3.20 -8.40 12.85
C SER A 366 2.94 -9.10 11.52
N GLN A 367 1.87 -9.89 11.44
CA GLN A 367 1.46 -10.58 10.22
C GLN A 367 1.12 -9.59 9.09
N GLU A 368 0.51 -8.45 9.40
CA GLU A 368 0.09 -7.43 8.44
C GLU A 368 1.29 -6.69 7.81
N LEU A 369 2.41 -6.71 8.51
CA LEU A 369 3.68 -6.13 8.05
C LEU A 369 4.57 -7.14 7.32
N ILE A 370 3.98 -8.23 6.83
CA ILE A 370 4.63 -9.25 5.99
C ILE A 370 3.86 -9.37 4.69
N ALA A 371 4.53 -9.17 3.57
CA ALA A 371 3.89 -9.24 2.26
C ALA A 371 4.72 -10.03 1.25
N LYS A 372 4.02 -10.73 0.34
CA LYS A 372 4.62 -11.34 -0.85
C LYS A 372 4.39 -10.40 -2.04
N ILE A 373 5.46 -9.90 -2.59
CA ILE A 373 5.44 -8.95 -3.70
C ILE A 373 6.11 -9.60 -4.90
N LYS A 374 5.30 -10.01 -5.87
CA LYS A 374 5.76 -10.84 -7.00
C LYS A 374 6.42 -12.13 -6.49
N GLN A 375 7.76 -12.22 -6.54
CA GLN A 375 8.52 -13.39 -6.08
C GLN A 375 9.34 -13.08 -4.81
N ALA A 376 9.32 -11.86 -4.32
CA ALA A 376 10.02 -11.46 -3.12
C ALA A 376 9.09 -11.47 -1.91
N VAL A 377 9.62 -11.79 -0.74
CA VAL A 377 8.95 -11.61 0.54
C VAL A 377 9.59 -10.41 1.23
N VAL A 378 8.77 -9.46 1.63
CA VAL A 378 9.20 -8.27 2.36
C VAL A 378 8.46 -8.17 3.68
N TRP A 379 9.09 -7.57 4.68
CA TRP A 379 8.47 -7.32 5.98
C TRP A 379 9.08 -6.12 6.68
N ILE A 380 8.35 -5.55 7.63
CA ILE A 380 8.90 -4.57 8.57
C ILE A 380 9.50 -5.32 9.75
N SER A 381 10.78 -5.09 9.96
CA SER A 381 11.53 -5.70 11.06
C SER A 381 11.28 -5.01 12.40
N ASN A 382 11.62 -5.70 13.51
CA ASN A 382 11.58 -5.12 14.85
C ASN A 382 12.53 -3.91 15.03
N ASN A 383 13.48 -3.73 14.11
CA ASN A 383 14.34 -2.54 14.05
C ASN A 383 13.74 -1.40 13.20
N ASN A 384 12.47 -1.47 12.82
CA ASN A 384 11.83 -0.54 11.90
C ASN A 384 12.60 -0.40 10.58
N GLU A 385 12.93 -1.52 9.94
CA GLU A 385 13.53 -1.56 8.61
C GLU A 385 12.62 -2.34 7.67
N LEU A 386 12.45 -1.87 6.43
CA LEU A 386 11.86 -2.70 5.39
C LEU A 386 12.93 -3.68 4.89
N VAL A 387 12.67 -4.97 5.10
CA VAL A 387 13.58 -6.05 4.78
C VAL A 387 13.03 -6.87 3.62
N GLU A 388 13.87 -7.20 2.67
CA GLU A 388 13.58 -8.10 1.55
C GLU A 388 14.34 -9.41 1.73
N LEU A 389 13.68 -10.55 1.53
CA LEU A 389 14.35 -11.85 1.46
C LEU A 389 14.97 -12.01 0.08
N GLY A 390 16.27 -11.85 -0.01
CA GLY A 390 17.05 -11.93 -1.25
C GLY A 390 18.07 -13.05 -1.27
N GLN A 391 18.35 -13.56 -2.47
CA GLN A 391 19.49 -14.47 -2.69
C GLN A 391 20.75 -13.63 -2.87
N VAL A 392 21.68 -13.72 -1.94
CA VAL A 392 23.00 -13.08 -2.07
C VAL A 392 23.93 -14.00 -2.86
N GLU A 393 24.65 -13.44 -3.83
CA GLU A 393 25.61 -14.18 -4.65
C GLU A 393 26.66 -14.85 -3.74
N ASN A 394 26.92 -16.13 -3.96
CA ASN A 394 27.86 -16.98 -3.21
C ASN A 394 27.42 -17.38 -1.78
N LEU A 395 26.20 -17.13 -1.36
CA LEU A 395 25.69 -17.65 -0.10
C LEU A 395 24.68 -18.78 -0.34
N PRO A 396 24.77 -19.88 0.43
CA PRO A 396 23.94 -21.08 0.22
C PRO A 396 22.48 -20.88 0.64
N SER A 397 22.15 -19.78 1.29
CA SER A 397 20.81 -19.49 1.82
C SER A 397 20.39 -18.05 1.53
N PRO A 398 19.11 -17.79 1.29
CA PRO A 398 18.58 -16.44 1.22
C PRO A 398 18.89 -15.64 2.49
N GLN A 399 19.11 -14.34 2.34
CA GLN A 399 19.39 -13.42 3.44
C GLN A 399 18.39 -12.28 3.48
N ALA A 400 18.21 -11.74 4.65
CA ALA A 400 17.43 -10.53 4.87
C ALA A 400 18.27 -9.30 4.51
N ILE A 401 17.79 -8.48 3.59
CA ILE A 401 18.46 -7.26 3.11
C ILE A 401 17.56 -6.07 3.42
N ALA A 402 18.05 -5.10 4.19
CA ALA A 402 17.32 -3.86 4.46
C ALA A 402 17.33 -2.96 3.22
N ILE A 403 16.15 -2.64 2.68
CA ILE A 403 15.98 -1.75 1.53
C ILE A 403 15.56 -0.33 1.92
N SER A 404 15.24 -0.09 3.20
CA SER A 404 14.90 1.23 3.75
C SER A 404 16.12 2.09 4.14
N ASP A 405 17.35 1.60 3.91
CA ASP A 405 18.57 2.33 4.31
C ASP A 405 18.65 3.79 3.81
N PRO A 406 18.23 4.15 2.59
CA PRO A 406 18.25 5.54 2.12
C PRO A 406 17.39 6.51 2.93
N ILE A 407 16.33 6.02 3.57
CA ILE A 407 15.39 6.81 4.37
C ILE A 407 15.41 6.40 5.85
N LYS A 408 16.46 5.71 6.28
CA LYS A 408 16.55 5.12 7.63
C LYS A 408 16.18 6.06 8.77
N PRO A 409 16.61 7.35 8.85
CA PRO A 409 16.24 8.22 9.94
C PRO A 409 14.72 8.41 10.10
N ASP A 410 14.01 8.66 8.99
CA ASP A 410 12.56 8.84 9.02
C ASP A 410 11.84 7.52 9.25
N PHE A 411 12.33 6.45 8.61
CA PHE A 411 11.70 5.14 8.67
C PHE A 411 11.88 4.45 10.02
N SER A 412 13.08 4.56 10.61
CA SER A 412 13.34 3.99 11.95
C SER A 412 12.65 4.75 13.08
N ALA A 413 12.31 6.02 12.86
CA ALA A 413 11.54 6.81 13.83
C ALA A 413 10.02 6.61 13.70
N ALA A 414 9.55 5.94 12.64
CA ALA A 414 8.13 5.72 12.41
C ALA A 414 7.57 4.63 13.32
N ASP A 415 6.31 4.79 13.71
CA ASP A 415 5.56 3.78 14.46
C ASP A 415 4.64 2.99 13.51
N PHE A 416 5.05 1.76 13.21
CA PHE A 416 4.31 0.83 12.35
C PHE A 416 3.28 -0.02 13.11
N THR A 417 3.08 0.21 14.40
CA THR A 417 2.06 -0.50 15.18
C THR A 417 0.69 -0.34 14.51
N ASN A 418 0.02 -1.46 14.23
CA ASN A 418 -1.21 -1.54 13.45
C ASN A 418 -1.08 -1.07 11.98
N GLY A 419 0.11 -0.93 11.47
CA GLY A 419 0.37 -0.65 10.05
C GLY A 419 0.19 -1.89 9.17
N GLU A 420 0.35 -1.70 7.87
CA GLU A 420 0.20 -2.74 6.84
C GLU A 420 1.12 -2.49 5.66
N ILE A 421 1.44 -3.56 4.93
CA ILE A 421 2.17 -3.51 3.67
C ILE A 421 1.26 -3.99 2.55
N ASP A 422 1.09 -3.15 1.52
CA ASP A 422 0.38 -3.49 0.30
C ASP A 422 1.21 -3.27 -0.95
N PHE A 423 0.74 -3.86 -2.04
CA PHE A 423 1.36 -3.72 -3.36
C PHE A 423 0.33 -3.27 -4.41
N TRP A 424 0.57 -2.11 -5.01
CA TRP A 424 -0.27 -1.57 -6.06
C TRP A 424 0.57 -0.82 -7.11
N LYS A 425 0.20 -0.94 -8.40
CA LYS A 425 0.86 -0.26 -9.53
C LYS A 425 2.39 -0.26 -9.44
N ASN A 426 2.98 -1.43 -9.16
CA ASN A 426 4.43 -1.61 -9.10
C ASN A 426 5.14 -0.89 -7.94
N SER A 427 4.41 -0.45 -6.94
CA SER A 427 4.92 0.20 -5.73
C SER A 427 4.46 -0.53 -4.46
N ILE A 428 5.31 -0.49 -3.44
CA ILE A 428 5.01 -0.97 -2.10
C ILE A 428 4.50 0.21 -1.28
N PHE A 429 3.36 0.03 -0.65
CA PHE A 429 2.74 1.00 0.24
C PHE A 429 2.83 0.49 1.67
N ILE A 430 3.29 1.33 2.58
CA ILE A 430 3.50 0.97 3.98
C ILE A 430 2.88 2.04 4.85
N THR A 431 1.91 1.67 5.67
CA THR A 431 1.27 2.61 6.59
C THR A 431 1.98 2.65 7.94
N ALA A 432 2.16 3.86 8.48
CA ALA A 432 2.59 4.14 9.85
C ALA A 432 1.49 4.97 10.53
N PRO A 433 0.46 4.29 11.11
CA PRO A 433 -0.79 4.94 11.51
C PRO A 433 -0.62 5.98 12.61
N ALA A 434 0.25 5.73 13.60
CA ALA A 434 0.46 6.66 14.71
C ALA A 434 1.06 8.00 14.25
N ASP A 435 1.86 7.97 13.18
CA ASP A 435 2.45 9.16 12.58
C ASP A 435 1.57 9.79 11.49
N GLY A 436 0.46 9.13 11.12
CA GLY A 436 -0.39 9.51 10.00
C GLY A 436 0.33 9.45 8.63
N LYS A 437 1.42 8.72 8.53
CA LYS A 437 2.28 8.64 7.34
C LYS A 437 2.06 7.37 6.56
N MET A 438 2.27 7.48 5.26
CA MET A 438 2.42 6.36 4.33
C MET A 438 3.74 6.50 3.58
N TYR A 439 4.53 5.43 3.59
CA TYR A 439 5.79 5.33 2.84
C TYR A 439 5.54 4.56 1.56
N ILE A 440 6.16 5.02 0.46
CA ILE A 440 5.99 4.40 -0.86
C ILE A 440 7.37 4.08 -1.44
N PHE A 441 7.58 2.81 -1.79
CA PHE A 441 8.77 2.36 -2.49
C PHE A 441 8.42 1.93 -3.92
N ASP A 442 8.98 2.64 -4.90
CA ASP A 442 8.81 2.31 -6.32
C ASP A 442 9.75 1.18 -6.71
N LEU A 443 9.18 0.01 -7.04
CA LEU A 443 9.95 -1.17 -7.45
C LEU A 443 10.58 -1.04 -8.82
N SER A 444 9.98 -0.25 -9.72
CA SER A 444 10.49 -0.10 -11.10
C SER A 444 11.77 0.74 -11.12
N LYS A 445 11.79 1.79 -10.34
CA LYS A 445 12.90 2.73 -10.22
C LYS A 445 13.82 2.43 -9.03
N ARG A 446 13.37 1.57 -8.11
CA ARG A 446 14.06 1.18 -6.86
C ARG A 446 14.46 2.38 -6.00
N PHE A 447 13.54 3.31 -5.83
CA PHE A 447 13.72 4.44 -4.93
C PHE A 447 12.48 4.70 -4.04
N TRP A 448 12.70 5.45 -2.98
CA TRP A 448 11.64 5.89 -2.08
C TRP A 448 11.01 7.19 -2.57
N GLN A 449 9.71 7.26 -2.48
CA GLN A 449 8.96 8.52 -2.58
C GLN A 449 9.01 9.26 -1.25
N PRO A 450 8.83 10.60 -1.23
CA PRO A 450 8.60 11.33 0.01
C PRO A 450 7.40 10.78 0.78
N PRO A 451 7.39 10.84 2.12
CA PRO A 451 6.26 10.38 2.92
C PRO A 451 4.97 11.10 2.54
N GLN A 452 3.87 10.35 2.45
CA GLN A 452 2.53 10.88 2.22
C GLN A 452 1.80 10.98 3.55
N ILE A 453 1.25 12.14 3.86
CA ILE A 453 0.47 12.37 5.09
C ILE A 453 -1.00 12.10 4.77
N LEU A 454 -1.48 10.92 5.14
CA LEU A 454 -2.81 10.42 4.74
C LEU A 454 -3.67 9.98 5.93
N GLY A 455 -3.08 9.72 7.11
CA GLY A 455 -3.82 9.28 8.30
C GLY A 455 -4.51 7.92 8.14
N MET A 456 -3.97 7.03 7.31
CA MET A 456 -4.53 5.71 7.07
C MET A 456 -3.90 4.67 8.00
N ARG A 457 -4.73 3.76 8.51
CA ARG A 457 -4.30 2.62 9.33
C ARG A 457 -4.00 1.39 8.48
N ARG A 458 -4.90 1.10 7.53
CA ARG A 458 -4.84 -0.06 6.65
C ARG A 458 -4.99 0.39 5.22
N THR A 459 -4.50 -0.44 4.31
CA THR A 459 -4.70 -0.27 2.87
C THR A 459 -5.12 -1.58 2.24
N SER A 460 -5.85 -1.52 1.13
CA SER A 460 -6.24 -2.70 0.36
C SER A 460 -6.41 -2.38 -1.11
N VAL A 461 -6.10 -3.35 -1.95
CA VAL A 461 -6.30 -3.24 -3.41
C VAL A 461 -7.56 -3.99 -3.79
N PHE A 462 -8.63 -3.25 -4.09
CA PHE A 462 -9.92 -3.78 -4.48
C PHE A 462 -10.32 -3.21 -5.85
N ASN A 463 -10.81 -4.06 -6.76
CA ASN A 463 -11.13 -3.66 -8.14
C ASN A 463 -10.02 -2.87 -8.83
N ASN A 464 -8.75 -3.24 -8.57
CA ASN A 464 -7.56 -2.58 -9.12
C ASN A 464 -7.35 -1.11 -8.69
N LEU A 465 -8.07 -0.64 -7.68
CA LEU A 465 -7.89 0.65 -7.02
C LEU A 465 -7.33 0.45 -5.61
N LEU A 466 -6.60 1.43 -5.11
CA LEU A 466 -6.07 1.39 -3.75
C LEU A 466 -7.04 2.11 -2.81
N TYR A 467 -7.43 1.43 -1.76
CA TYR A 467 -8.27 1.98 -0.70
C TYR A 467 -7.46 2.12 0.57
N GLY A 468 -7.80 3.14 1.35
CA GLY A 468 -7.25 3.38 2.67
C GLY A 468 -8.35 3.36 3.72
N HIS A 469 -8.05 2.80 4.88
CA HIS A 469 -8.95 2.77 6.01
C HIS A 469 -8.44 3.72 7.08
N SER A 470 -9.30 4.66 7.49
CA SER A 470 -8.90 5.72 8.43
C SER A 470 -8.46 5.17 9.79
N ASN A 471 -7.50 5.83 10.39
CA ASN A 471 -7.00 5.53 11.73
C ASN A 471 -7.93 6.03 12.86
N SER A 472 -8.84 6.96 12.58
CA SER A 472 -9.63 7.66 13.61
C SER A 472 -11.14 7.41 13.53
N VAL A 473 -11.66 7.11 12.34
CA VAL A 473 -13.08 6.86 12.08
C VAL A 473 -13.23 5.61 11.22
N PRO A 474 -14.34 4.86 11.28
CA PRO A 474 -14.51 3.63 10.51
C PRO A 474 -14.91 3.93 9.05
N GLU A 475 -14.14 4.76 8.38
CA GLU A 475 -14.34 5.16 7.00
C GLU A 475 -13.28 4.56 6.10
N THR A 476 -13.69 4.26 4.88
CA THR A 476 -12.84 3.78 3.80
C THR A 476 -12.77 4.85 2.74
N TYR A 477 -11.60 5.08 2.20
CA TYR A 477 -11.34 6.09 1.17
C TYR A 477 -10.70 5.45 -0.06
N GLU A 478 -11.10 5.89 -1.24
CA GLU A 478 -10.35 5.63 -2.46
C GLU A 478 -9.15 6.58 -2.50
N LEU A 479 -7.94 6.02 -2.51
CA LEU A 479 -6.70 6.79 -2.46
C LEU A 479 -6.24 7.21 -3.85
N PHE A 480 -5.48 8.28 -3.91
CA PHE A 480 -4.90 8.85 -5.12
C PHE A 480 -5.96 9.19 -6.18
N THR A 481 -7.06 9.77 -5.72
CA THR A 481 -8.17 10.26 -6.54
C THR A 481 -8.52 11.70 -6.16
N GLY A 482 -8.91 12.52 -7.15
CA GLY A 482 -9.22 13.93 -6.91
C GLY A 482 -8.00 14.78 -6.56
N VAL A 483 -8.23 16.00 -6.12
CA VAL A 483 -7.20 17.02 -5.85
C VAL A 483 -7.07 17.35 -4.35
N ASN A 484 -8.01 16.90 -3.53
CA ASN A 484 -8.12 17.21 -2.10
C ASN A 484 -8.23 15.94 -1.25
N ASP A 485 -7.87 16.01 0.01
CA ASP A 485 -8.04 14.95 0.98
C ASP A 485 -9.44 15.02 1.60
N ASN A 486 -10.42 14.38 0.95
CA ASN A 486 -11.83 14.42 1.37
C ASN A 486 -12.31 15.87 1.66
N ALA A 487 -12.15 16.73 0.64
CA ALA A 487 -12.45 18.17 0.68
C ALA A 487 -11.51 19.03 1.56
N ASN A 488 -10.43 18.49 2.11
CA ASN A 488 -9.40 19.26 2.80
C ASN A 488 -8.21 19.54 1.89
N PRO A 489 -7.58 20.71 1.95
CA PRO A 489 -6.39 21.03 1.18
C PRO A 489 -5.21 20.14 1.58
N ILE A 490 -4.33 19.86 0.62
CA ILE A 490 -3.14 19.05 0.83
C ILE A 490 -1.92 19.96 0.93
N ALA A 491 -1.17 19.85 2.04
CA ALA A 491 0.08 20.57 2.19
C ALA A 491 1.22 19.84 1.46
N TYR A 492 1.67 20.41 0.35
CA TYR A 492 2.76 19.88 -0.48
C TYR A 492 4.10 20.51 -0.13
N ARG A 493 5.16 19.70 -0.06
CA ARG A 493 6.53 20.16 0.19
C ARG A 493 7.54 19.33 -0.59
N ALA A 494 8.32 19.99 -1.45
CA ALA A 494 9.40 19.38 -2.18
C ALA A 494 10.70 20.13 -1.84
N TYR A 495 11.57 19.53 -1.02
CA TYR A 495 12.84 20.09 -0.59
C TYR A 495 13.95 19.34 -1.29
N PHE A 496 14.77 20.05 -2.01
CA PHE A 496 15.89 19.48 -2.75
C PHE A 496 17.19 19.54 -1.96
N SER A 497 18.18 18.76 -2.36
CA SER A 497 19.51 18.81 -1.79
C SER A 497 20.16 20.18 -1.99
N TYR A 498 21.15 20.48 -1.16
CA TYR A 498 21.94 21.69 -1.34
C TYR A 498 22.76 21.63 -2.63
N ARG A 499 22.82 22.74 -3.31
CA ARG A 499 23.55 22.93 -4.57
C ARG A 499 24.75 23.84 -4.34
N ASN A 500 25.91 23.45 -4.81
CA ASN A 500 27.14 24.16 -4.64
C ASN A 500 27.71 24.72 -5.95
N GLY A 501 26.94 24.70 -7.01
CA GLY A 501 27.43 25.00 -8.35
C GLY A 501 28.56 24.03 -8.75
N VAL A 502 29.59 24.56 -9.43
CA VAL A 502 30.72 23.74 -9.90
C VAL A 502 31.71 23.42 -8.78
N ARG A 503 31.82 24.32 -7.78
CA ARG A 503 32.82 24.21 -6.70
C ARG A 503 32.23 24.71 -5.38
N ARG A 504 32.37 23.90 -4.34
CA ARG A 504 31.87 24.21 -2.99
C ARG A 504 32.69 25.25 -2.26
N ASP A 505 33.98 25.35 -2.58
CA ASP A 505 34.94 26.24 -1.96
C ASP A 505 34.97 27.66 -2.57
N VAL A 506 34.18 27.91 -3.59
CA VAL A 506 34.11 29.17 -4.30
C VAL A 506 32.79 29.87 -4.02
N MET A 507 32.89 31.15 -3.58
CA MET A 507 31.72 32.00 -3.42
C MET A 507 31.17 32.41 -4.78
N LYS A 508 29.86 32.33 -4.92
CA LYS A 508 29.12 32.63 -6.15
C LYS A 508 28.05 33.67 -5.86
N ASN A 509 27.68 34.42 -6.86
CA ASN A 509 26.58 35.38 -6.83
C ASN A 509 25.49 34.93 -7.80
N PHE A 510 24.24 34.89 -7.34
CA PHE A 510 23.11 34.62 -8.23
C PHE A 510 22.97 35.70 -9.28
N ASP A 511 23.11 35.35 -10.55
CA ASP A 511 22.73 36.24 -11.65
C ASP A 511 21.24 36.06 -11.94
N ARG A 512 20.79 34.81 -12.10
CA ARG A 512 19.38 34.46 -12.34
C ARG A 512 19.07 33.07 -11.78
N PHE A 513 17.86 32.93 -11.25
CA PHE A 513 17.25 31.67 -10.94
C PHE A 513 15.99 31.50 -11.81
N PHE A 514 15.69 30.31 -12.26
CA PHE A 514 14.49 30.03 -13.00
C PHE A 514 13.79 28.77 -12.50
N THR A 515 12.49 28.71 -12.70
CA THR A 515 11.63 27.57 -12.46
C THR A 515 10.72 27.34 -13.63
N GLU A 516 10.46 26.09 -13.94
CA GLU A 516 9.50 25.65 -14.94
C GLU A 516 8.51 24.68 -14.27
N LEU A 517 7.25 25.06 -14.25
CA LEU A 517 6.20 24.37 -13.53
C LEU A 517 4.96 24.23 -14.39
N TYR A 518 4.24 23.09 -14.27
CA TYR A 518 2.81 23.04 -14.54
C TYR A 518 2.07 23.43 -13.26
N ILE A 519 1.11 24.32 -13.33
CA ILE A 519 0.33 24.78 -12.19
C ILE A 519 -1.11 24.96 -12.62
N ALA A 520 -2.07 24.34 -11.92
CA ALA A 520 -3.49 24.56 -12.15
C ALA A 520 -3.92 25.99 -11.74
N GLY A 521 -4.97 26.50 -12.35
CA GLY A 521 -5.37 27.93 -12.34
C GLY A 521 -5.35 28.63 -10.98
N ASN A 522 -5.88 28.01 -9.92
CA ASN A 522 -5.97 28.63 -8.58
C ASN A 522 -4.83 28.20 -7.63
N THR A 523 -3.91 27.37 -8.09
CA THR A 523 -2.81 26.90 -7.28
C THR A 523 -1.74 27.96 -7.12
N THR A 524 -1.25 28.16 -5.90
CA THR A 524 -0.07 28.97 -5.61
C THR A 524 1.06 28.07 -5.15
N VAL A 525 2.21 28.18 -5.81
CA VAL A 525 3.45 27.48 -5.43
C VAL A 525 4.45 28.50 -4.91
N THR A 526 4.80 28.39 -3.65
CA THR A 526 5.85 29.20 -3.02
C THR A 526 7.21 28.57 -3.26
N VAL A 527 8.12 29.32 -3.83
CA VAL A 527 9.51 28.92 -4.07
C VAL A 527 10.41 29.65 -3.08
N LYS A 528 11.21 28.88 -2.31
CA LYS A 528 12.18 29.42 -1.35
C LYS A 528 13.59 29.00 -1.73
N LEU A 529 14.49 29.96 -1.78
CA LEU A 529 15.93 29.75 -1.90
C LEU A 529 16.56 30.04 -0.54
N LEU A 530 17.13 29.02 0.09
CA LEU A 530 17.85 29.14 1.35
C LEU A 530 19.34 29.11 1.05
N TYR A 531 20.08 30.15 1.44
CA TYR A 531 21.52 30.24 1.26
C TYR A 531 22.18 30.86 2.48
N GLU A 532 23.47 30.68 2.62
CA GLU A 532 24.26 31.26 3.73
C GLU A 532 25.09 32.41 3.22
N TRP A 533 24.94 33.56 3.86
CA TRP A 533 25.72 34.78 3.63
C TRP A 533 26.29 35.33 4.93
N GLY A 534 27.60 35.52 4.96
CA GLY A 534 28.27 36.15 6.12
C GLY A 534 28.04 35.42 7.45
N GLY A 535 27.86 34.11 7.45
CA GLY A 535 27.54 33.29 8.62
C GLY A 535 26.07 33.33 9.06
N SER A 536 25.21 33.98 8.27
CA SER A 536 23.75 34.02 8.51
C SER A 536 22.99 33.34 7.39
N LYS A 537 21.97 32.54 7.75
CA LYS A 537 21.05 31.97 6.78
C LYS A 537 20.13 33.04 6.23
N GLN A 538 20.05 33.13 4.91
CA GLN A 538 19.20 34.06 4.19
C GLN A 538 18.14 33.29 3.41
N ILE A 539 16.96 33.90 3.19
CA ILE A 539 15.85 33.31 2.46
C ILE A 539 15.41 34.30 1.39
N ILE A 540 15.32 33.84 0.16
CA ILE A 540 14.60 34.53 -0.91
C ILE A 540 13.34 33.72 -1.14
N GLU A 541 12.19 34.37 -1.13
CA GLU A 541 10.87 33.74 -1.27
C GLU A 541 10.07 34.50 -2.32
N TYR A 542 9.34 33.75 -3.19
CA TYR A 542 8.38 34.31 -4.12
C TYR A 542 7.31 33.27 -4.47
N ASP A 543 6.13 33.76 -4.81
CA ASP A 543 5.01 32.94 -5.22
C ASP A 543 4.88 32.89 -6.74
N ILE A 544 4.45 31.75 -7.25
CA ILE A 544 4.03 31.52 -8.62
C ILE A 544 2.58 31.08 -8.57
N VAL A 545 1.70 31.88 -9.14
CA VAL A 545 0.26 31.62 -9.15
C VAL A 545 -0.15 31.06 -10.49
N GLY A 546 -0.98 30.03 -10.50
CA GLY A 546 -1.46 29.40 -11.74
C GLY A 546 -2.20 30.34 -12.67
N SER A 547 -2.98 31.28 -12.15
CA SER A 547 -3.70 32.31 -12.90
C SER A 547 -2.83 33.50 -13.35
N ASP A 548 -1.56 33.58 -12.93
CA ASP A 548 -0.65 34.69 -13.26
C ASP A 548 -0.29 34.67 -14.75
N THR A 549 -0.42 35.81 -15.43
CA THR A 549 -0.20 35.99 -16.87
C THR A 549 1.21 36.45 -17.22
N ASP A 550 2.05 36.79 -16.25
CA ASP A 550 3.39 37.33 -16.46
C ASP A 550 4.44 36.26 -16.80
N PHE A 551 4.12 35.33 -17.68
CA PHE A 551 5.04 34.26 -18.09
C PHE A 551 5.77 34.57 -19.40
N LEU A 552 7.07 34.29 -19.40
CA LEU A 552 7.95 34.52 -20.57
C LEU A 552 7.71 33.56 -21.75
N PHE A 553 6.93 32.51 -21.53
CA PHE A 553 6.63 31.52 -22.57
C PHE A 553 5.24 30.91 -22.39
N THR A 554 4.29 31.33 -23.18
CA THR A 554 3.15 30.51 -23.52
C THR A 554 3.49 29.86 -24.86
N PRO A 555 3.66 28.53 -24.95
CA PRO A 555 3.65 27.90 -26.26
C PRO A 555 2.27 28.21 -26.86
N SER A 556 2.27 28.91 -27.96
CA SER A 556 1.03 29.08 -28.75
C SER A 556 0.52 27.68 -29.05
N ALA A 557 -0.62 27.31 -28.46
CA ALA A 557 -1.40 26.22 -29.04
C ALA A 557 -1.54 26.58 -30.51
N SER A 558 -0.91 25.81 -31.39
CA SER A 558 -1.14 25.92 -32.81
C SER A 558 -2.63 25.64 -32.98
N ALA A 559 -3.42 26.71 -33.12
CA ALA A 559 -4.76 26.58 -33.60
C ALA A 559 -4.60 25.88 -34.97
N ALA A 560 -4.91 24.58 -34.98
CA ALA A 560 -4.89 23.83 -36.21
C ALA A 560 -5.80 24.60 -37.20
N LEU A 561 -5.20 25.16 -38.24
CA LEU A 561 -5.92 25.77 -39.33
C LEU A 561 -6.98 24.75 -39.80
N GLY A 562 -8.24 25.01 -39.48
CA GLY A 562 -9.36 24.15 -39.89
C GLY A 562 -10.36 23.73 -38.83
N VAL A 563 -10.14 24.04 -37.55
CA VAL A 563 -11.08 23.61 -36.46
C VAL A 563 -12.21 24.62 -36.24
N ASN A 564 -12.04 25.91 -36.58
CA ASN A 564 -13.10 26.90 -36.47
C ASN A 564 -13.52 27.42 -37.83
N PRO A 565 -14.83 27.63 -38.11
CA PRO A 565 -15.29 28.25 -39.33
C PRO A 565 -14.66 29.64 -39.53
N LEU A 566 -14.13 29.91 -40.71
CA LEU A 566 -13.65 31.24 -41.12
C LEU A 566 -14.73 32.28 -40.86
N GLY A 567 -14.50 33.19 -39.93
CA GLY A 567 -15.40 34.33 -39.68
C GLY A 567 -16.01 34.39 -38.28
N THR A 568 -15.77 33.41 -37.42
CA THR A 568 -16.30 33.40 -36.02
C THR A 568 -15.35 33.96 -34.97
N ASN A 569 -14.05 34.10 -35.30
CA ASN A 569 -13.09 34.75 -34.42
C ASN A 569 -12.36 35.88 -35.15
N PRO A 570 -12.04 37.01 -34.49
CA PRO A 570 -11.19 38.04 -35.10
C PRO A 570 -9.86 37.39 -35.48
N LEU A 571 -9.30 37.84 -36.61
CA LEU A 571 -7.92 37.52 -37.03
C LEU A 571 -6.97 37.98 -35.92
N GLY A 572 -6.50 37.08 -35.13
CA GLY A 572 -5.80 37.35 -33.88
C GLY A 572 -6.55 36.76 -32.66
N GLY A 573 -7.23 35.59 -32.87
CA GLY A 573 -8.07 34.95 -31.90
C GLY A 573 -7.46 34.95 -30.48
N GLN A 574 -8.28 35.23 -29.47
CA GLN A 574 -7.91 35.01 -28.08
C GLN A 574 -7.37 33.58 -27.99
N LEU A 575 -6.10 33.48 -27.74
CA LEU A 575 -5.50 32.24 -27.27
C LEU A 575 -6.22 31.89 -25.95
N GLU A 576 -7.19 30.99 -26.01
CA GLU A 576 -7.50 30.24 -24.78
C GLU A 576 -6.20 29.58 -24.38
N VAL A 577 -5.60 30.11 -23.32
CA VAL A 577 -4.44 29.50 -22.68
C VAL A 577 -4.97 28.17 -22.17
N ALA A 578 -4.61 27.08 -22.83
CA ALA A 578 -4.92 25.76 -22.31
C ALA A 578 -4.40 25.72 -20.87
N GLU A 579 -5.24 25.33 -19.92
CA GLU A 579 -4.92 25.28 -18.49
C GLU A 579 -3.67 24.44 -18.17
N ASP A 580 -3.21 23.63 -19.11
CA ASP A 580 -2.07 22.71 -19.00
C ASP A 580 -0.75 23.20 -19.62
N THR A 581 -0.53 24.48 -19.78
CA THR A 581 0.75 24.97 -20.32
C THR A 581 1.81 25.17 -19.25
N PRO A 582 3.08 24.74 -19.49
CA PRO A 582 4.18 24.96 -18.55
C PRO A 582 4.39 26.45 -18.31
N LYS A 583 4.54 26.82 -17.05
CA LYS A 583 4.82 28.19 -16.65
C LYS A 583 6.29 28.34 -16.31
N TYR A 584 6.95 29.26 -16.97
CA TYR A 584 8.38 29.51 -16.82
C TYR A 584 8.61 30.87 -16.17
N ARG A 585 9.31 30.90 -15.04
CA ARG A 585 9.66 32.15 -14.37
C ARG A 585 11.15 32.29 -14.18
N ARG A 586 11.69 33.44 -14.60
CA ARG A 586 13.03 33.88 -14.25
C ARG A 586 12.96 34.87 -13.11
N PHE A 587 13.84 34.67 -12.15
CA PHE A 587 13.98 35.54 -11.01
C PHE A 587 15.40 36.06 -10.93
N LYS A 588 15.56 37.38 -10.73
CA LYS A 588 16.83 37.99 -10.42
C LYS A 588 16.76 38.53 -8.99
N PRO A 589 17.57 38.03 -8.04
CA PRO A 589 17.57 38.53 -6.70
C PRO A 589 17.89 40.04 -6.70
N ILE A 590 17.08 40.82 -5.97
CA ILE A 590 17.28 42.27 -5.82
C ILE A 590 18.45 42.57 -4.87
N VAL A 591 18.75 41.67 -3.95
CA VAL A 591 19.84 41.77 -2.97
C VAL A 591 21.01 40.92 -3.47
N PRO A 592 22.26 41.37 -3.32
CA PRO A 592 23.42 40.56 -3.63
C PRO A 592 23.35 39.27 -2.84
N ALA A 593 23.06 38.16 -3.53
CA ALA A 593 22.95 36.86 -2.92
C ALA A 593 24.23 36.08 -3.24
N ASP A 594 25.29 36.41 -2.52
CA ASP A 594 26.53 35.64 -2.55
C ASP A 594 26.32 34.37 -1.71
N TYR A 595 26.74 33.24 -2.22
CA TYR A 595 26.52 31.95 -1.57
C TYR A 595 27.67 30.98 -1.88
N PHE A 596 27.92 30.05 -0.96
CA PHE A 596 28.73 28.86 -1.23
C PHE A 596 27.84 27.73 -1.72
N GLU A 597 26.69 27.55 -1.05
CA GLU A 597 25.67 26.57 -1.39
C GLU A 597 24.27 27.13 -1.11
N TYR A 598 23.27 26.61 -1.79
CA TYR A 598 21.88 26.99 -1.57
C TYR A 598 20.96 25.78 -1.69
N GLN A 599 19.81 25.84 -1.06
CA GLN A 599 18.76 24.85 -1.14
C GLN A 599 17.51 25.44 -1.78
N VAL A 600 16.89 24.69 -2.68
CA VAL A 600 15.59 25.03 -3.27
C VAL A 600 14.49 24.27 -2.56
N ARG A 601 13.43 24.98 -2.21
CA ARG A 601 12.22 24.42 -1.62
C ARG A 601 10.99 24.91 -2.35
N PHE A 602 10.11 24.00 -2.68
CA PHE A 602 8.77 24.30 -3.21
C PHE A 602 7.75 23.89 -2.19
N SER A 603 6.72 24.70 -2.00
CA SER A 603 5.58 24.38 -1.14
C SER A 603 4.30 24.94 -1.71
N SER A 604 3.18 24.26 -1.44
CA SER A 604 1.83 24.74 -1.74
C SER A 604 0.88 24.22 -0.66
N ASP A 605 0.02 25.09 -0.19
CA ASP A 605 -1.06 24.78 0.74
C ASP A 605 -2.43 25.22 0.12
N SER A 606 -2.51 25.30 -1.23
CA SER A 606 -3.72 25.72 -1.95
C SER A 606 -4.78 24.62 -1.94
N ASP A 607 -6.05 25.03 -1.91
CA ASP A 607 -7.20 24.10 -1.83
C ASP A 607 -7.24 23.10 -3.00
N ASP A 608 -6.90 23.54 -4.23
CA ASP A 608 -6.89 22.70 -5.43
C ASP A 608 -5.45 22.53 -5.96
N GLY A 609 -4.50 22.33 -5.06
CA GLY A 609 -3.07 22.38 -5.29
C GLY A 609 -2.53 21.34 -6.27
N VAL A 610 -2.78 21.50 -7.57
CA VAL A 610 -2.20 20.65 -8.63
C VAL A 610 -1.03 21.37 -9.28
N PHE A 611 0.15 20.79 -9.17
CA PHE A 611 1.35 21.29 -9.84
C PHE A 611 2.33 20.15 -10.16
N SER A 612 3.20 20.42 -11.13
CA SER A 612 4.35 19.56 -11.43
C SER A 612 5.61 20.41 -11.65
N ILE A 613 6.70 20.04 -10.97
CA ILE A 613 8.00 20.67 -11.13
C ILE A 613 8.69 19.99 -12.31
N LEU A 614 8.83 20.70 -13.41
CA LEU A 614 9.44 20.19 -14.64
C LEU A 614 10.95 20.39 -14.62
N ALA A 615 11.38 21.59 -14.24
CA ALA A 615 12.77 21.93 -14.12
C ALA A 615 12.98 23.16 -13.24
N PHE A 616 14.17 23.29 -12.69
CA PHE A 616 14.67 24.52 -12.11
C PHE A 616 16.19 24.60 -12.26
N GLY A 617 16.73 25.82 -12.17
CA GLY A 617 18.16 25.99 -12.32
C GLY A 617 18.63 27.39 -12.03
N GLU A 618 19.94 27.57 -12.13
CA GLU A 618 20.61 28.80 -11.83
C GLU A 618 21.60 29.21 -12.90
N ASN A 619 21.76 30.51 -13.06
CA ASN A 619 22.93 31.14 -13.65
C ASN A 619 23.61 31.95 -12.54
N ALA A 620 24.88 31.68 -12.28
CA ALA A 620 25.64 32.34 -11.24
C ALA A 620 26.98 32.81 -11.80
N ARG A 621 27.57 33.77 -11.12
CA ARG A 621 28.94 34.26 -11.39
C ARG A 621 29.81 34.02 -10.18
N ILE A 622 31.09 33.78 -10.39
CA ILE A 622 32.05 33.76 -9.30
C ILE A 622 32.07 35.14 -8.66
N SER A 623 31.82 35.20 -7.36
CA SER A 623 31.86 36.44 -6.61
C SER A 623 33.31 36.83 -6.35
N ASN A 624 33.62 38.08 -6.66
CA ASN A 624 34.93 38.69 -6.32
C ASN A 624 34.96 39.18 -4.86
N ASN A 625 33.86 39.09 -4.14
CA ASN A 625 33.79 39.48 -2.75
C ASN A 625 34.42 38.37 -1.89
N ILE A 626 35.69 38.57 -1.53
CA ILE A 626 36.33 37.72 -0.53
C ILE A 626 35.75 38.11 0.82
N PRO A 627 35.08 37.22 1.57
CA PRO A 627 34.60 37.57 2.90
C PRO A 627 35.79 37.96 3.77
N ALA A 628 35.75 39.16 4.36
CA ALA A 628 36.74 39.58 5.33
C ALA A 628 36.74 38.55 6.48
N LYS A 629 37.80 37.75 6.52
CA LYS A 629 38.14 36.78 7.57
C LYS A 629 36.97 36.09 8.24
N ILE A 630 36.73 34.83 7.88
CA ILE A 630 36.07 33.88 8.77
C ILE A 630 37.02 33.66 9.95
N ASN A 631 36.85 34.42 11.02
CA ASN A 631 37.45 34.06 12.30
C ASN A 631 36.74 32.80 12.78
N ARG A 632 37.42 31.65 12.69
CA ARG A 632 37.02 30.40 13.32
C ARG A 632 37.04 30.52 14.83
#